data_e4e5c40ab6c47995ade795ec07872071
#
_entry.id   e4e5c40ab6c47995ade795ec07872071
#
_cell.length_a   1.000
_cell.length_b   1.000
_cell.length_c   1.000
_cell.angle_alpha   90.00
_cell.angle_beta   90.00
_cell.angle_gamma   90.00
#
_symmetry.space_group_name_H-M   'P 1'
#
loop_
_entity.id
_entity.type
_entity.pdbx_description
1 polymer ?
#
loop_
_entity_poly.entity_id
_entity_poly.type
_entity_poly.pdbx_seq_one_letter_code
_entity_poly.pdbx_strand_id
1 'polypeptide(L)'
;MDRLTTQMQEASDKMEYEEAARYRDLLMSVKQVAQKQKITADDVNDRDVIACASDGQDAVVQVFFIRQGKLLGRDHFHMKVAEGDSKSDIISEFMKQYYGGTPFIPNIIMVQYEIEDADTIAQWLSARKSRKVSIVTPKKGDKEKMVELAYKNAQLVLTQDAEKIKREESRTTGAMKEIAGWLGLGTLHRAEAYDISNTNGVESVGSMVVFEDGKPKKNDYRKFRIRTVKGPDDYKSMREVLTRRFTRGMREREGLEDSHGFSRYPDLIMMDGGRGQVNIALDVLKELGLNIPVCGMVKDDTHSTRGLYYNNIELSLIHISEPTRRS
;
A
#
# COMPACT_ATOMS: atom_id res chain seq x y z
N MET A 1 19.13 -28.53 -17.46
CA MET A 1 19.82 -27.72 -16.39
C MET A 1 21.31 -27.64 -16.68
N ASP A 2 21.97 -28.74 -16.98
CA ASP A 2 23.43 -28.77 -17.20
C ASP A 2 23.88 -27.84 -18.34
N ARG A 3 23.15 -27.80 -19.45
CA ARG A 3 23.44 -26.88 -20.55
C ARG A 3 23.42 -25.40 -20.16
N LEU A 4 22.45 -24.97 -19.34
CA LEU A 4 22.38 -23.58 -18.86
C LEU A 4 23.49 -23.27 -17.85
N THR A 5 23.88 -24.24 -17.04
CA THR A 5 25.00 -24.11 -16.12
C THR A 5 26.31 -23.96 -16.89
N THR A 6 26.51 -24.75 -17.94
CA THR A 6 27.70 -24.65 -18.81
C THR A 6 27.75 -23.28 -19.52
N GLN A 7 26.63 -22.83 -20.10
CA GLN A 7 26.56 -21.53 -20.77
C GLN A 7 26.80 -20.36 -19.81
N MET A 8 26.30 -20.45 -18.58
CA MET A 8 26.57 -19.45 -17.54
C MET A 8 28.07 -19.38 -17.22
N GLN A 9 28.71 -20.56 -17.09
CA GLN A 9 30.14 -20.64 -16.78
C GLN A 9 30.98 -20.13 -17.95
N GLU A 10 30.67 -20.51 -19.18
CA GLU A 10 31.37 -20.05 -20.39
C GLU A 10 31.28 -18.55 -20.59
N ALA A 11 30.11 -17.93 -20.33
CA ALA A 11 29.93 -16.49 -20.38
C ALA A 11 30.74 -15.79 -19.26
N SER A 12 30.75 -16.38 -18.05
CA SER A 12 31.56 -15.88 -16.93
C SER A 12 33.05 -15.91 -17.23
N ASP A 13 33.55 -17.00 -17.83
CA ASP A 13 34.96 -17.19 -18.18
C ASP A 13 35.42 -16.22 -19.29
N LYS A 14 34.48 -15.81 -20.16
CA LYS A 14 34.67 -14.78 -21.18
C LYS A 14 34.51 -13.34 -20.67
N MET A 15 34.24 -13.16 -19.35
CA MET A 15 33.94 -11.87 -18.71
C MET A 15 32.66 -11.18 -19.26
N GLU A 16 31.77 -11.92 -19.90
CA GLU A 16 30.46 -11.46 -20.38
C GLU A 16 29.43 -11.51 -19.24
N TYR A 17 29.63 -10.65 -18.24
CA TYR A 17 28.89 -10.72 -16.96
C TYR A 17 27.38 -10.51 -17.10
N GLU A 18 26.92 -9.71 -18.07
CA GLU A 18 25.49 -9.52 -18.33
C GLU A 18 24.83 -10.80 -18.88
N GLU A 19 25.52 -11.52 -19.78
CA GLU A 19 25.05 -12.80 -20.28
C GLU A 19 25.10 -13.89 -19.20
N ALA A 20 26.15 -13.96 -18.41
CA ALA A 20 26.26 -14.85 -17.27
C ALA A 20 25.10 -14.64 -16.25
N ALA A 21 24.74 -13.37 -15.98
CA ALA A 21 23.62 -13.01 -15.13
C ALA A 21 22.28 -13.46 -15.74
N ARG A 22 22.07 -13.31 -17.04
CA ARG A 22 20.89 -13.81 -17.76
C ARG A 22 20.73 -15.33 -17.63
N TYR A 23 21.82 -16.09 -17.84
CA TYR A 23 21.80 -17.54 -17.71
C TYR A 23 21.56 -17.97 -16.26
N ARG A 24 22.10 -17.23 -15.26
CA ARG A 24 21.84 -17.47 -13.83
C ARG A 24 20.36 -17.30 -13.51
N ASP A 25 19.75 -16.20 -13.97
CA ASP A 25 18.34 -15.90 -13.68
C ASP A 25 17.40 -16.89 -14.38
N LEU A 26 17.75 -17.32 -15.59
CA LEU A 26 17.05 -18.38 -16.30
C LEU A 26 17.20 -19.74 -15.57
N LEU A 27 18.40 -20.06 -15.09
CA LEU A 27 18.66 -21.27 -14.30
C LEU A 27 17.87 -21.25 -12.98
N MET A 28 17.79 -20.10 -12.30
CA MET A 28 16.97 -19.95 -11.11
C MET A 28 15.48 -20.16 -11.41
N SER A 29 14.98 -19.56 -12.50
CA SER A 29 13.59 -19.75 -12.94
C SER A 29 13.30 -21.21 -13.28
N VAL A 30 14.17 -21.90 -14.01
CA VAL A 30 14.05 -23.33 -14.34
C VAL A 30 14.14 -24.19 -13.08
N LYS A 31 15.04 -23.89 -12.14
CA LYS A 31 15.11 -24.57 -10.82
C LYS A 31 13.84 -24.37 -10.03
N GLN A 32 13.26 -23.17 -10.04
CA GLN A 32 12.01 -22.89 -9.34
C GLN A 32 10.81 -23.64 -9.95
N VAL A 33 10.76 -23.74 -11.29
CA VAL A 33 9.76 -24.55 -12.00
C VAL A 33 9.98 -26.05 -11.74
N ALA A 34 11.23 -26.52 -11.75
CA ALA A 34 11.57 -27.92 -11.48
C ALA A 34 11.33 -28.29 -10.00
N GLN A 35 11.54 -27.39 -9.04
CA GLN A 35 11.14 -27.60 -7.66
C GLN A 35 9.60 -27.67 -7.52
N LYS A 36 8.86 -26.87 -8.29
CA LYS A 36 7.39 -27.01 -8.37
C LYS A 36 6.94 -28.37 -8.93
N GLN A 37 7.71 -28.96 -9.84
CA GLN A 37 7.43 -30.32 -10.40
C GLN A 37 7.88 -31.47 -9.49
N LYS A 38 8.80 -31.26 -8.54
CA LYS A 38 9.26 -32.28 -7.60
C LYS A 38 8.27 -32.64 -6.49
N ILE A 39 7.11 -31.98 -6.43
CA ILE A 39 5.97 -32.34 -5.59
C ILE A 39 5.14 -33.44 -6.30
N THR A 40 5.78 -34.38 -6.94
CA THR A 40 5.16 -35.62 -7.42
C THR A 40 5.47 -36.73 -6.41
N ALA A 41 4.62 -36.85 -5.40
CA ALA A 41 4.57 -38.10 -4.66
C ALA A 41 3.83 -39.13 -5.51
N ASP A 42 4.20 -40.41 -5.44
CA ASP A 42 3.54 -41.57 -6.07
C ASP A 42 2.08 -41.80 -5.64
N ASP A 43 1.49 -40.82 -4.95
CA ASP A 43 0.14 -40.87 -4.39
C ASP A 43 -0.81 -40.02 -5.26
N VAL A 44 -1.62 -40.70 -6.05
CA VAL A 44 -2.58 -40.15 -7.03
C VAL A 44 -3.78 -39.44 -6.37
N ASN A 45 -3.84 -39.39 -5.03
CA ASN A 45 -4.98 -38.84 -4.34
C ASN A 45 -5.05 -37.30 -4.43
N ASP A 46 -6.26 -36.80 -4.69
CA ASP A 46 -6.56 -35.38 -4.59
C ASP A 46 -6.46 -34.92 -3.13
N ARG A 47 -5.68 -33.87 -2.90
CA ARG A 47 -5.49 -33.30 -1.57
C ARG A 47 -5.37 -31.79 -1.60
N ASP A 48 -5.81 -31.17 -0.53
CA ASP A 48 -5.53 -29.75 -0.24
C ASP A 48 -4.57 -29.68 0.95
N VAL A 49 -3.65 -28.72 0.92
CA VAL A 49 -2.70 -28.45 1.99
C VAL A 49 -2.99 -27.06 2.54
N ILE A 50 -3.33 -26.97 3.81
CA ILE A 50 -3.76 -25.75 4.46
C ILE A 50 -2.78 -25.41 5.59
N ALA A 51 -2.24 -24.21 5.56
CA ALA A 51 -1.42 -23.67 6.64
C ALA A 51 -1.73 -22.19 6.85
N CYS A 52 -1.55 -21.69 8.06
CA CYS A 52 -1.78 -20.30 8.38
C CYS A 52 -0.57 -19.65 9.04
N ALA A 53 -0.38 -18.36 8.78
CA ALA A 53 0.47 -17.46 9.53
C ALA A 53 -0.40 -16.36 10.13
N SER A 54 -0.09 -15.94 11.37
CA SER A 54 -0.82 -14.85 12.05
C SER A 54 0.17 -14.02 12.85
N ASP A 55 -0.11 -12.71 12.93
CA ASP A 55 0.58 -11.75 13.81
C ASP A 55 -0.22 -11.39 15.07
N GLY A 56 -1.38 -12.03 15.25
CA GLY A 56 -2.28 -11.83 16.39
C GLY A 56 -3.47 -10.91 16.12
N GLN A 57 -3.45 -10.13 15.04
CA GLN A 57 -4.57 -9.30 14.58
C GLN A 57 -5.10 -9.77 13.23
N ASP A 58 -4.19 -10.10 12.34
CA ASP A 58 -4.48 -10.60 11.00
C ASP A 58 -3.87 -12.00 10.81
N ALA A 59 -4.51 -12.80 9.99
CA ALA A 59 -3.99 -14.08 9.56
C ALA A 59 -4.10 -14.26 8.05
N VAL A 60 -3.15 -14.98 7.50
CA VAL A 60 -3.19 -15.45 6.11
C VAL A 60 -3.23 -16.96 6.12
N VAL A 61 -4.26 -17.52 5.50
CA VAL A 61 -4.37 -18.98 5.27
C VAL A 61 -3.98 -19.27 3.84
N GLN A 62 -2.95 -20.09 3.66
CA GLN A 62 -2.49 -20.56 2.36
C GLN A 62 -3.08 -21.94 2.07
N VAL A 63 -3.62 -22.13 0.86
CA VAL A 63 -4.10 -23.42 0.37
C VAL A 63 -3.30 -23.80 -0.86
N PHE A 64 -2.81 -25.06 -0.90
CA PHE A 64 -2.27 -25.70 -2.09
C PHE A 64 -3.22 -26.75 -2.59
N PHE A 65 -3.56 -26.71 -3.87
CA PHE A 65 -4.43 -27.65 -4.55
C PHE A 65 -3.61 -28.70 -5.27
N ILE A 66 -3.59 -29.92 -4.73
CA ILE A 66 -2.88 -31.08 -5.34
C ILE A 66 -3.92 -32.01 -5.93
N ARG A 67 -3.81 -32.27 -7.23
CA ARG A 67 -4.70 -33.13 -7.97
C ARG A 67 -3.87 -34.15 -8.74
N GLN A 68 -4.22 -35.43 -8.61
CA GLN A 68 -3.47 -36.52 -9.24
C GLN A 68 -1.95 -36.46 -8.94
N GLY A 69 -1.59 -36.13 -7.70
CA GLY A 69 -0.20 -35.97 -7.27
C GLY A 69 0.53 -34.73 -7.75
N LYS A 70 -0.11 -33.84 -8.53
CA LYS A 70 0.50 -32.61 -9.06
C LYS A 70 -0.08 -31.38 -8.37
N LEU A 71 0.77 -30.38 -8.06
CA LEU A 71 0.32 -29.07 -7.60
C LEU A 71 -0.35 -28.35 -8.77
N LEU A 72 -1.68 -28.25 -8.72
CA LEU A 72 -2.48 -27.59 -9.74
C LEU A 72 -2.48 -26.07 -9.56
N GLY A 73 -2.52 -25.61 -8.31
CA GLY A 73 -2.55 -24.20 -7.99
C GLY A 73 -2.38 -23.94 -6.50
N ARG A 74 -2.36 -22.65 -6.18
CA ARG A 74 -2.35 -22.15 -4.79
C ARG A 74 -3.20 -20.91 -4.69
N ASP A 75 -3.81 -20.71 -3.53
CA ASP A 75 -4.54 -19.49 -3.20
C ASP A 75 -4.29 -19.12 -1.73
N HIS A 76 -4.52 -17.85 -1.38
CA HIS A 76 -4.38 -17.37 -0.02
C HIS A 76 -5.58 -16.52 0.37
N PHE A 77 -5.94 -16.57 1.65
CA PHE A 77 -7.11 -15.92 2.20
C PHE A 77 -6.73 -15.15 3.45
N HIS A 78 -7.22 -13.91 3.53
CA HIS A 78 -7.03 -13.06 4.70
C HIS A 78 -8.17 -13.30 5.68
N MET A 79 -7.82 -13.45 6.95
CA MET A 79 -8.77 -13.60 8.05
C MET A 79 -8.44 -12.61 9.16
N LYS A 80 -9.48 -12.08 9.81
CA LYS A 80 -9.32 -11.34 11.05
C LYS A 80 -9.27 -12.33 12.20
N VAL A 81 -8.34 -12.10 13.12
CA VAL A 81 -8.14 -12.96 14.31
C VAL A 81 -8.89 -12.33 15.47
N ALA A 82 -9.75 -13.11 16.14
CA ALA A 82 -10.35 -12.67 17.37
C ALA A 82 -9.37 -12.83 18.55
N GLU A 83 -9.55 -12.03 19.59
CA GLU A 83 -8.70 -12.11 20.77
C GLU A 83 -8.83 -13.48 21.44
N GLY A 84 -7.73 -14.21 21.53
CA GLY A 84 -7.69 -15.56 22.09
C GLY A 84 -7.71 -16.70 21.08
N ASP A 85 -7.95 -16.43 19.79
CA ASP A 85 -7.93 -17.48 18.76
C ASP A 85 -6.53 -18.09 18.61
N SER A 86 -6.47 -19.41 18.68
CA SER A 86 -5.28 -20.18 18.34
C SER A 86 -5.17 -20.37 16.82
N LYS A 87 -3.99 -20.75 16.34
CA LYS A 87 -3.79 -21.04 14.91
C LYS A 87 -4.61 -22.25 14.43
N SER A 88 -4.96 -23.19 15.33
CA SER A 88 -5.86 -24.31 15.04
C SER A 88 -7.30 -23.84 14.84
N ASP A 89 -7.75 -22.85 15.64
CA ASP A 89 -9.08 -22.27 15.52
C ASP A 89 -9.24 -21.53 14.19
N ILE A 90 -8.24 -20.74 13.81
CA ILE A 90 -8.19 -20.04 12.52
C ILE A 90 -8.34 -21.02 11.36
N ILE A 91 -7.59 -22.15 11.38
CA ILE A 91 -7.68 -23.16 10.32
C ILE A 91 -9.05 -23.85 10.34
N SER A 92 -9.58 -24.18 11.52
CA SER A 92 -10.89 -24.80 11.67
C SER A 92 -12.00 -23.91 11.10
N GLU A 93 -12.02 -22.63 11.47
CA GLU A 93 -13.01 -21.65 11.00
C GLU A 93 -12.89 -21.43 9.48
N PHE A 94 -11.65 -21.28 8.97
CA PHE A 94 -11.39 -21.19 7.55
C PHE A 94 -11.95 -22.40 6.79
N MET A 95 -11.72 -23.62 7.27
CA MET A 95 -12.20 -24.84 6.63
C MET A 95 -13.72 -24.89 6.55
N LYS A 96 -14.43 -24.49 7.63
CA LYS A 96 -15.89 -24.42 7.68
C LYS A 96 -16.42 -23.44 6.63
N GLN A 97 -15.84 -22.23 6.55
CA GLN A 97 -16.25 -21.22 5.59
C GLN A 97 -15.91 -21.62 4.15
N TYR A 98 -14.67 -22.01 3.91
CA TYR A 98 -14.17 -22.33 2.57
C TYR A 98 -14.91 -23.52 1.95
N TYR A 99 -14.94 -24.65 2.66
CA TYR A 99 -15.65 -25.83 2.15
C TYR A 99 -17.16 -25.71 2.22
N GLY A 100 -17.70 -24.77 2.98
CA GLY A 100 -19.12 -24.40 2.95
C GLY A 100 -19.57 -23.85 1.59
N GLY A 101 -18.70 -23.07 0.93
CA GLY A 101 -18.98 -22.40 -0.35
C GLY A 101 -18.41 -23.10 -1.58
N THR A 102 -17.44 -24.01 -1.41
CA THR A 102 -16.71 -24.61 -2.54
C THR A 102 -17.40 -25.86 -3.07
N PRO A 103 -17.50 -26.05 -4.41
CA PRO A 103 -18.16 -27.23 -4.99
C PRO A 103 -17.27 -28.47 -4.96
N PHE A 104 -15.96 -28.32 -4.88
CA PHE A 104 -15.00 -29.42 -4.90
C PHE A 104 -14.41 -29.67 -3.51
N ILE A 105 -14.49 -30.91 -3.05
CA ILE A 105 -13.90 -31.38 -1.78
C ILE A 105 -12.88 -32.48 -2.09
N PRO A 106 -11.59 -32.35 -1.66
CA PRO A 106 -10.58 -33.38 -1.88
C PRO A 106 -10.83 -34.63 -1.02
N ASN A 107 -10.08 -35.71 -1.25
CA ASN A 107 -10.13 -36.90 -0.39
C ASN A 107 -9.37 -36.71 0.91
N ILE A 108 -8.29 -35.93 0.84
CA ILE A 108 -7.39 -35.67 1.97
C ILE A 108 -7.20 -34.15 2.13
N ILE A 109 -7.35 -33.68 3.34
CA ILE A 109 -7.00 -32.30 3.72
C ILE A 109 -5.83 -32.38 4.70
N MET A 110 -4.69 -31.82 4.34
CA MET A 110 -3.52 -31.77 5.19
C MET A 110 -3.48 -30.39 5.87
N VAL A 111 -3.42 -30.39 7.19
CA VAL A 111 -3.43 -29.17 8.01
C VAL A 111 -2.15 -29.05 8.82
N GLN A 112 -1.80 -27.81 9.16
CA GLN A 112 -0.57 -27.50 9.91
C GLN A 112 -0.65 -27.90 11.39
N TYR A 113 -1.82 -27.74 12.00
CA TYR A 113 -2.07 -28.01 13.42
C TYR A 113 -3.19 -29.04 13.58
N GLU A 114 -3.16 -29.77 14.68
CA GLU A 114 -4.29 -30.62 15.08
C GLU A 114 -5.48 -29.71 15.42
N ILE A 115 -6.63 -30.04 14.89
CA ILE A 115 -7.88 -29.29 15.04
C ILE A 115 -8.81 -30.10 15.94
N GLU A 116 -9.36 -29.50 16.99
CA GLU A 116 -10.25 -30.21 17.92
C GLU A 116 -11.47 -30.81 17.20
N ASP A 117 -12.05 -30.06 16.25
CA ASP A 117 -13.22 -30.45 15.49
C ASP A 117 -12.90 -31.30 14.24
N ALA A 118 -11.68 -31.79 14.06
CA ALA A 118 -11.25 -32.47 12.84
C ALA A 118 -12.17 -33.60 12.42
N ASP A 119 -12.60 -34.43 13.36
CA ASP A 119 -13.51 -35.57 13.07
C ASP A 119 -14.91 -35.10 12.66
N THR A 120 -15.44 -34.07 13.31
CA THR A 120 -16.74 -33.47 12.99
C THR A 120 -16.74 -32.86 11.60
N ILE A 121 -15.69 -32.09 11.29
CA ILE A 121 -15.51 -31.48 9.97
C ILE A 121 -15.33 -32.55 8.90
N ALA A 122 -14.55 -33.61 9.16
CA ALA A 122 -14.35 -34.72 8.24
C ALA A 122 -15.64 -35.47 7.94
N GLN A 123 -16.49 -35.71 8.97
CA GLN A 123 -17.79 -36.35 8.80
C GLN A 123 -18.73 -35.47 7.96
N TRP A 124 -18.81 -34.17 8.28
CA TRP A 124 -19.62 -33.22 7.52
C TRP A 124 -19.19 -33.15 6.04
N LEU A 125 -17.89 -33.05 5.77
CA LEU A 125 -17.35 -33.02 4.41
C LEU A 125 -17.57 -34.36 3.67
N SER A 126 -17.45 -35.51 4.38
CA SER A 126 -17.71 -36.83 3.82
C SER A 126 -19.16 -37.00 3.43
N ALA A 127 -20.10 -36.55 4.27
CA ALA A 127 -21.53 -36.59 3.96
C ALA A 127 -21.84 -35.74 2.72
N ARG A 128 -21.27 -34.51 2.64
CA ARG A 128 -21.48 -33.63 1.51
C ARG A 128 -20.88 -34.13 0.20
N LYS A 129 -19.73 -34.79 0.26
CA LYS A 129 -19.06 -35.37 -0.88
C LYS A 129 -19.60 -36.73 -1.28
N SER A 130 -20.36 -37.42 -0.41
CA SER A 130 -20.78 -38.81 -0.52
C SER A 130 -19.60 -39.79 -0.62
N ARG A 131 -18.43 -39.42 -0.10
CA ARG A 131 -17.21 -40.23 -0.01
C ARG A 131 -16.37 -39.81 1.19
N LYS A 132 -15.57 -40.71 1.74
CA LYS A 132 -14.70 -40.46 2.87
C LYS A 132 -13.74 -39.32 2.59
N VAL A 133 -13.72 -38.32 3.47
CA VAL A 133 -12.73 -37.25 3.54
C VAL A 133 -11.93 -37.44 4.83
N SER A 134 -10.61 -37.28 4.75
CA SER A 134 -9.72 -37.40 5.90
C SER A 134 -8.98 -36.08 6.12
N ILE A 135 -8.97 -35.61 7.34
CA ILE A 135 -8.14 -34.46 7.78
C ILE A 135 -6.93 -35.06 8.49
N VAL A 136 -5.74 -34.64 8.10
CA VAL A 136 -4.49 -35.20 8.64
C VAL A 136 -3.49 -34.09 8.94
N THR A 137 -2.74 -34.23 10.03
CA THR A 137 -1.65 -33.33 10.40
C THR A 137 -0.32 -34.09 10.22
N PRO A 138 0.38 -33.91 9.09
CA PRO A 138 1.63 -34.61 8.83
C PRO A 138 2.74 -34.11 9.77
N LYS A 139 3.44 -35.06 10.41
CA LYS A 139 4.53 -34.77 11.37
C LYS A 139 5.92 -35.13 10.85
N LYS A 140 6.03 -35.72 9.64
CA LYS A 140 7.30 -36.14 9.01
C LYS A 140 7.17 -36.39 7.51
N GLY A 141 8.30 -36.31 6.83
CA GLY A 141 8.41 -36.68 5.40
C GLY A 141 7.93 -35.59 4.46
N ASP A 142 7.65 -35.98 3.20
CA ASP A 142 7.34 -35.01 2.14
C ASP A 142 5.99 -34.33 2.34
N LYS A 143 5.05 -34.95 3.04
CA LYS A 143 3.75 -34.37 3.37
C LYS A 143 3.91 -33.21 4.37
N GLU A 144 4.77 -33.36 5.38
CA GLU A 144 5.10 -32.29 6.32
C GLU A 144 5.81 -31.14 5.61
N LYS A 145 6.77 -31.42 4.72
CA LYS A 145 7.47 -30.39 3.94
C LYS A 145 6.50 -29.56 3.08
N MET A 146 5.43 -30.16 2.57
CA MET A 146 4.38 -29.43 1.84
C MET A 146 3.61 -28.48 2.74
N VAL A 147 3.28 -28.90 3.95
CA VAL A 147 2.60 -28.05 4.94
C VAL A 147 3.54 -26.91 5.38
N GLU A 148 4.81 -27.21 5.61
CA GLU A 148 5.81 -26.19 5.92
C GLU A 148 5.99 -25.18 4.77
N LEU A 149 5.97 -25.64 3.53
CA LEU A 149 6.02 -24.77 2.36
C LEU A 149 4.77 -23.87 2.27
N ALA A 150 3.59 -24.40 2.55
CA ALA A 150 2.36 -23.62 2.61
C ALA A 150 2.44 -22.56 3.73
N TYR A 151 2.94 -22.94 4.90
CA TYR A 151 3.18 -22.00 6.00
C TYR A 151 4.15 -20.87 5.63
N LYS A 152 5.30 -21.20 5.03
CA LYS A 152 6.27 -20.17 4.56
C LYS A 152 5.66 -19.22 3.54
N ASN A 153 4.79 -19.72 2.67
CA ASN A 153 4.06 -18.86 1.74
C ASN A 153 3.06 -17.95 2.46
N ALA A 154 2.29 -18.47 3.42
CA ALA A 154 1.38 -17.68 4.24
C ALA A 154 2.15 -16.56 4.99
N GLN A 155 3.28 -16.90 5.60
CA GLN A 155 4.13 -15.96 6.33
C GLN A 155 4.69 -14.86 5.40
N LEU A 156 5.12 -15.22 4.20
CA LEU A 156 5.62 -14.26 3.21
C LEU A 156 4.54 -13.24 2.81
N VAL A 157 3.33 -13.72 2.52
CA VAL A 157 2.19 -12.84 2.17
C VAL A 157 1.86 -11.91 3.35
N LEU A 158 1.74 -12.45 4.57
CA LEU A 158 1.45 -11.65 5.77
C LEU A 158 2.50 -10.55 5.98
N THR A 159 3.79 -10.88 5.81
CA THR A 159 4.88 -9.90 5.96
C THR A 159 4.83 -8.83 4.86
N GLN A 160 4.59 -9.21 3.61
CA GLN A 160 4.48 -8.27 2.49
C GLN A 160 3.30 -7.30 2.67
N ASP A 161 2.18 -7.78 3.16
CA ASP A 161 1.00 -6.95 3.42
C ASP A 161 1.25 -5.98 4.58
N ALA A 162 1.86 -6.44 5.67
CA ALA A 162 2.26 -5.58 6.78
C ALA A 162 3.24 -4.48 6.33
N GLU A 163 4.23 -4.82 5.49
CA GLU A 163 5.15 -3.83 4.92
C GLU A 163 4.43 -2.85 3.99
N LYS A 164 3.47 -3.32 3.19
CA LYS A 164 2.68 -2.47 2.29
C LYS A 164 1.83 -1.48 3.09
N ILE A 165 1.14 -1.94 4.12
CA ILE A 165 0.35 -1.10 5.03
C ILE A 165 1.25 -0.06 5.70
N LYS A 166 2.39 -0.48 6.26
CA LYS A 166 3.35 0.43 6.90
C LYS A 166 3.91 1.48 5.94
N ARG A 167 4.20 1.09 4.68
CA ARG A 167 4.62 2.04 3.64
C ARG A 167 3.51 3.02 3.27
N GLU A 168 2.27 2.55 3.20
CA GLU A 168 1.12 3.42 2.92
C GLU A 168 0.86 4.39 4.08
N GLU A 169 0.90 3.92 5.33
CA GLU A 169 0.79 4.77 6.51
C GLU A 169 1.91 5.82 6.57
N SER A 170 3.16 5.41 6.29
CA SER A 170 4.29 6.34 6.25
C SER A 170 4.11 7.42 5.17
N ARG A 171 3.59 7.04 3.98
CA ARG A 171 3.35 7.98 2.88
C ARG A 171 2.12 8.88 3.08
N THR A 172 1.23 8.53 3.97
CA THR A 172 -0.04 9.23 4.22
C THR A 172 -0.01 9.94 5.58
N THR A 173 -0.58 9.33 6.59
CA THR A 173 -0.67 9.92 7.95
C THR A 173 0.71 10.18 8.56
N GLY A 174 1.70 9.35 8.27
CA GLY A 174 3.09 9.55 8.69
C GLY A 174 3.67 10.83 8.11
N ALA A 175 3.51 11.05 6.80
CA ALA A 175 3.98 12.28 6.14
C ALA A 175 3.29 13.54 6.70
N MET A 176 1.99 13.48 6.97
CA MET A 176 1.27 14.61 7.59
C MET A 176 1.78 14.92 9.00
N LYS A 177 2.03 13.88 9.82
CA LYS A 177 2.62 14.05 11.16
C LYS A 177 4.03 14.63 11.10
N GLU A 178 4.82 14.19 10.14
CA GLU A 178 6.18 14.66 9.95
C GLU A 178 6.21 16.14 9.54
N ILE A 179 5.40 16.55 8.56
CA ILE A 179 5.24 17.94 8.15
C ILE A 179 4.73 18.78 9.32
N ALA A 180 3.75 18.30 10.07
CA ALA A 180 3.25 19.00 11.26
C ALA A 180 4.37 19.23 12.28
N GLY A 181 5.19 18.22 12.54
CA GLY A 181 6.34 18.30 13.44
C GLY A 181 7.37 19.33 12.98
N TRP A 182 7.71 19.37 11.69
CA TRP A 182 8.68 20.34 11.14
C TRP A 182 8.19 21.78 11.21
N LEU A 183 6.89 21.96 11.01
CA LEU A 183 6.27 23.28 11.02
C LEU A 183 5.83 23.72 12.42
N GLY A 184 5.99 22.88 13.44
CA GLY A 184 5.54 23.17 14.81
C GLY A 184 4.01 23.24 14.93
N LEU A 185 3.28 22.54 14.05
CA LEU A 185 1.83 22.43 14.09
C LEU A 185 1.41 21.29 15.00
N GLY A 186 0.30 21.43 15.73
CA GLY A 186 -0.19 20.37 16.63
C GLY A 186 -0.66 19.15 15.88
N THR A 187 -1.68 19.32 15.04
CA THR A 187 -2.24 18.27 14.17
C THR A 187 -2.42 18.80 12.76
N LEU A 188 -2.30 17.92 11.79
CA LEU A 188 -2.48 18.24 10.38
C LEU A 188 -3.35 17.14 9.75
N HIS A 189 -4.64 17.43 9.59
CA HIS A 189 -5.60 16.53 8.98
C HIS A 189 -5.91 16.90 7.54
N ARG A 190 -6.03 18.21 7.26
CA ARG A 190 -6.37 18.71 5.93
C ARG A 190 -5.32 19.70 5.43
N ALA A 191 -4.75 19.43 4.27
CA ALA A 191 -3.87 20.33 3.55
C ALA A 191 -4.47 20.67 2.18
N GLU A 192 -4.35 21.94 1.79
CA GLU A 192 -4.69 22.40 0.45
C GLU A 192 -3.42 22.90 -0.25
N ALA A 193 -3.13 22.36 -1.44
CA ALA A 193 -2.00 22.81 -2.25
C ALA A 193 -2.48 23.54 -3.50
N TYR A 194 -1.75 24.62 -3.85
CA TYR A 194 -2.12 25.52 -4.93
C TYR A 194 -1.00 25.67 -5.94
N ASP A 195 -1.38 25.67 -7.20
CA ASP A 195 -0.49 25.89 -8.35
C ASP A 195 -1.16 26.76 -9.40
N ILE A 196 -0.39 27.55 -10.14
CA ILE A 196 -0.84 28.33 -11.30
C ILE A 196 -0.19 27.75 -12.55
N SER A 197 -1.02 27.30 -13.47
CA SER A 197 -0.58 26.79 -14.77
C SER A 197 -0.98 27.78 -15.88
N ASN A 198 0.01 28.21 -16.67
CA ASN A 198 -0.18 29.08 -17.81
C ASN A 198 -0.20 28.23 -19.09
N THR A 199 -1.33 28.18 -19.78
CA THR A 199 -1.45 27.46 -21.06
C THR A 199 -1.15 28.44 -22.21
N ASN A 200 0.12 28.48 -22.65
CA ASN A 200 0.59 29.23 -23.85
C ASN A 200 0.07 30.66 -24.00
N GLY A 201 -0.05 31.40 -22.91
CA GLY A 201 -0.34 32.84 -22.94
C GLY A 201 -1.82 33.22 -23.17
N VAL A 202 -2.74 32.27 -23.27
CA VAL A 202 -4.16 32.58 -23.56
C VAL A 202 -5.04 32.52 -22.31
N GLU A 203 -4.86 31.55 -21.44
CA GLU A 203 -5.65 31.47 -20.20
C GLU A 203 -4.79 30.89 -19.05
N SER A 204 -4.76 31.61 -17.94
CA SER A 204 -4.17 31.10 -16.69
C SER A 204 -5.23 30.38 -15.89
N VAL A 205 -4.87 29.21 -15.33
CA VAL A 205 -5.75 28.39 -14.50
C VAL A 205 -5.04 28.10 -13.17
N GLY A 206 -5.71 28.42 -12.06
CA GLY A 206 -5.28 27.99 -10.75
C GLY A 206 -5.87 26.62 -10.41
N SER A 207 -5.06 25.74 -9.88
CA SER A 207 -5.50 24.44 -9.38
C SER A 207 -5.38 24.39 -7.85
N MET A 208 -6.37 23.76 -7.23
CA MET A 208 -6.39 23.45 -5.80
C MET A 208 -6.52 21.93 -5.66
N VAL A 209 -5.57 21.30 -5.03
CA VAL A 209 -5.62 19.91 -4.64
C VAL A 209 -5.72 19.80 -3.11
N VAL A 210 -6.42 18.78 -2.65
CA VAL A 210 -6.74 18.60 -1.24
C VAL A 210 -6.28 17.24 -0.77
N PHE A 211 -5.65 17.21 0.38
CA PHE A 211 -5.29 15.99 1.09
C PHE A 211 -6.00 15.95 2.44
N GLU A 212 -6.60 14.81 2.78
CA GLU A 212 -7.12 14.50 4.11
C GLU A 212 -6.39 13.28 4.66
N ASP A 213 -5.81 13.39 5.85
CA ASP A 213 -5.00 12.35 6.49
C ASP A 213 -3.93 11.75 5.55
N GLY A 214 -3.33 12.63 4.73
CA GLY A 214 -2.31 12.28 3.75
C GLY A 214 -2.82 11.61 2.48
N LYS A 215 -4.14 11.40 2.33
CA LYS A 215 -4.73 10.83 1.12
C LYS A 215 -5.38 11.91 0.24
N PRO A 216 -5.25 11.79 -1.09
CA PRO A 216 -5.88 12.72 -2.01
C PRO A 216 -7.41 12.72 -1.88
N LYS A 217 -8.02 13.87 -1.57
CA LYS A 217 -9.47 14.08 -1.52
C LYS A 217 -9.98 14.65 -2.84
N LYS A 218 -10.03 13.82 -3.87
CA LYS A 218 -10.33 14.25 -5.26
C LYS A 218 -11.66 14.98 -5.40
N ASN A 219 -12.66 14.69 -4.59
CA ASN A 219 -13.98 15.37 -4.62
C ASN A 219 -13.87 16.85 -4.23
N ASP A 220 -12.82 17.25 -3.51
CA ASP A 220 -12.58 18.61 -3.07
C ASP A 220 -11.61 19.37 -3.99
N TYR A 221 -11.07 18.74 -5.03
CA TYR A 221 -10.22 19.40 -6.02
C TYR A 221 -10.99 20.46 -6.77
N ARG A 222 -10.38 21.62 -7.02
CA ARG A 222 -11.01 22.72 -7.76
C ARG A 222 -10.04 23.30 -8.79
N LYS A 223 -10.63 23.75 -9.90
CA LYS A 223 -9.95 24.57 -10.92
C LYS A 223 -10.55 25.96 -10.92
N PHE A 224 -9.70 26.96 -10.90
CA PHE A 224 -10.08 28.37 -10.92
C PHE A 224 -9.61 28.99 -12.23
N ARG A 225 -10.54 29.29 -13.12
CA ARG A 225 -10.22 30.13 -14.27
C ARG A 225 -9.94 31.55 -13.80
N ILE A 226 -8.77 32.09 -14.14
CA ILE A 226 -8.38 33.47 -13.80
C ILE A 226 -9.23 34.44 -14.64
N ARG A 227 -9.76 35.48 -14.00
CA ARG A 227 -10.71 36.41 -14.62
C ARG A 227 -10.21 37.84 -14.67
N THR A 228 -9.43 38.26 -13.66
CA THR A 228 -9.08 39.67 -13.47
C THR A 228 -7.66 39.98 -13.95
N VAL A 229 -6.81 38.98 -14.12
CA VAL A 229 -5.41 39.15 -14.50
C VAL A 229 -5.25 38.97 -16.00
N LYS A 230 -4.68 39.98 -16.65
CA LYS A 230 -4.32 39.94 -18.08
C LYS A 230 -2.82 39.66 -18.21
N GLY A 231 -2.48 38.62 -18.97
CA GLY A 231 -1.09 38.20 -19.17
C GLY A 231 -0.54 37.25 -18.10
N PRO A 232 0.70 36.79 -18.22
CA PRO A 232 1.34 35.81 -17.34
C PRO A 232 1.83 36.49 -16.05
N ASP A 233 0.95 36.65 -15.08
CA ASP A 233 1.26 37.14 -13.74
C ASP A 233 0.77 36.12 -12.69
N ASP A 234 1.64 35.19 -12.32
CA ASP A 234 1.32 34.08 -11.42
C ASP A 234 1.00 34.61 -10.02
N TYR A 235 1.62 35.71 -9.61
CA TYR A 235 1.39 36.29 -8.30
C TYR A 235 -0.03 36.88 -8.16
N LYS A 236 -0.46 37.68 -9.13
CA LYS A 236 -1.84 38.21 -9.13
C LYS A 236 -2.87 37.11 -9.35
N SER A 237 -2.56 36.14 -10.19
CA SER A 237 -3.42 34.97 -10.41
C SER A 237 -3.62 34.16 -9.12
N MET A 238 -2.56 33.91 -8.38
CA MET A 238 -2.62 33.21 -7.10
C MET A 238 -3.44 34.00 -6.07
N ARG A 239 -3.24 35.31 -6.00
CA ARG A 239 -4.05 36.18 -5.15
C ARG A 239 -5.54 36.08 -5.47
N GLU A 240 -5.92 36.13 -6.75
CA GLU A 240 -7.30 35.93 -7.18
C GLU A 240 -7.87 34.59 -6.72
N VAL A 241 -7.14 33.50 -6.92
CA VAL A 241 -7.56 32.13 -6.55
C VAL A 241 -7.84 32.05 -5.05
N LEU A 242 -6.88 32.46 -4.23
CA LEU A 242 -6.98 32.39 -2.77
C LEU A 242 -8.10 33.29 -2.23
N THR A 243 -8.22 34.52 -2.74
CA THR A 243 -9.30 35.42 -2.36
C THR A 243 -10.66 34.79 -2.66
N ARG A 244 -10.87 34.27 -3.86
CA ARG A 244 -12.13 33.61 -4.24
C ARG A 244 -12.41 32.38 -3.39
N ARG A 245 -11.40 31.55 -3.13
CA ARG A 245 -11.52 30.35 -2.32
C ARG A 245 -12.01 30.68 -0.91
N PHE A 246 -11.31 31.58 -0.24
CA PHE A 246 -11.59 31.85 1.17
C PHE A 246 -12.81 32.77 1.37
N THR A 247 -13.06 33.73 0.49
CA THR A 247 -14.31 34.53 0.51
C THR A 247 -15.52 33.64 0.36
N ARG A 248 -15.48 32.66 -0.57
CA ARG A 248 -16.57 31.70 -0.71
C ARG A 248 -16.72 30.83 0.52
N GLY A 249 -15.62 30.35 1.10
CA GLY A 249 -15.67 29.58 2.32
C GLY A 249 -16.28 30.33 3.52
N MET A 250 -16.02 31.62 3.62
CA MET A 250 -16.67 32.49 4.63
C MET A 250 -18.18 32.56 4.41
N ARG A 251 -18.63 32.82 3.16
CA ARG A 251 -20.05 32.87 2.84
C ARG A 251 -20.79 31.54 3.06
N GLU A 252 -20.16 30.42 2.74
CA GLU A 252 -20.72 29.09 3.04
C GLU A 252 -20.83 28.87 4.57
N ARG A 253 -19.87 29.34 5.36
CA ARG A 253 -19.93 29.26 6.83
C ARG A 253 -21.01 30.14 7.45
N GLU A 254 -21.27 31.29 6.85
CA GLU A 254 -22.32 32.24 7.25
C GLU A 254 -23.70 31.84 6.75
N GLY A 255 -23.81 30.75 5.97
CA GLY A 255 -25.08 30.28 5.39
C GLY A 255 -25.59 31.15 4.25
N LEU A 256 -24.75 32.01 3.68
CA LEU A 256 -25.08 32.92 2.57
C LEU A 256 -25.00 32.26 1.19
N GLU A 257 -24.36 31.10 1.12
CA GLU A 257 -24.24 30.29 -0.10
C GLU A 257 -24.38 28.80 0.24
N ASP A 258 -24.86 28.00 -0.73
CA ASP A 258 -24.96 26.56 -0.61
C ASP A 258 -23.57 25.92 -0.40
N SER A 259 -23.51 24.92 0.47
CA SER A 259 -22.26 24.23 0.81
C SER A 259 -21.75 23.42 -0.38
N HIS A 260 -20.60 23.82 -0.91
CA HIS A 260 -19.84 23.09 -1.93
C HIS A 260 -18.48 22.60 -1.41
N GLY A 261 -18.33 22.56 -0.08
CA GLY A 261 -17.14 22.09 0.60
C GLY A 261 -16.06 23.15 0.85
N PHE A 262 -16.31 24.42 0.52
CA PHE A 262 -15.37 25.51 0.79
C PHE A 262 -15.43 26.01 2.25
N SER A 263 -16.48 25.69 2.99
CA SER A 263 -16.60 25.96 4.44
C SER A 263 -15.58 25.21 5.30
N ARG A 264 -15.02 24.10 4.78
CA ARG A 264 -13.95 23.34 5.45
C ARG A 264 -12.60 23.97 5.12
N TYR A 265 -12.02 24.65 6.10
CA TYR A 265 -10.68 25.24 5.94
C TYR A 265 -9.59 24.20 6.15
N PRO A 266 -8.43 24.37 5.48
CA PRO A 266 -7.27 23.52 5.71
C PRO A 266 -6.54 23.89 7.01
N ASP A 267 -5.84 22.93 7.59
CA ASP A 267 -4.89 23.16 8.68
C ASP A 267 -3.55 23.70 8.16
N LEU A 268 -3.28 23.49 6.86
CA LEU A 268 -2.08 23.96 6.19
C LEU A 268 -2.37 24.28 4.72
N ILE A 269 -1.89 25.43 4.26
CA ILE A 269 -1.82 25.79 2.84
C ILE A 269 -0.40 25.53 2.33
N MET A 270 -0.28 24.83 1.23
CA MET A 270 0.97 24.54 0.54
C MET A 270 1.01 25.28 -0.81
N MET A 271 2.05 26.08 -1.01
CA MET A 271 2.26 26.83 -2.25
C MET A 271 3.31 26.13 -3.09
N ASP A 272 3.04 25.95 -4.39
CA ASP A 272 4.05 25.45 -5.33
C ASP A 272 5.04 26.57 -5.72
N GLY A 273 5.83 27.00 -4.74
CA GLY A 273 6.81 28.07 -4.89
C GLY A 273 7.35 28.54 -3.55
N GLY A 274 8.39 29.34 -3.63
CA GLY A 274 9.10 29.85 -2.46
C GLY A 274 8.45 31.08 -1.81
N ARG A 275 9.29 31.88 -1.20
CA ARG A 275 8.93 33.06 -0.37
C ARG A 275 7.88 33.99 -0.99
N GLY A 276 7.95 34.26 -2.31
CA GLY A 276 7.03 35.20 -2.95
C GLY A 276 5.58 34.74 -2.94
N GLN A 277 5.34 33.47 -3.24
CA GLN A 277 3.99 32.90 -3.24
C GLN A 277 3.43 32.73 -1.82
N VAL A 278 4.26 32.37 -0.85
CA VAL A 278 3.89 32.28 0.55
C VAL A 278 3.43 33.65 1.07
N ASN A 279 4.17 34.73 0.77
CA ASN A 279 3.82 36.08 1.21
C ASN A 279 2.44 36.51 0.66
N ILE A 280 2.14 36.22 -0.60
CA ILE A 280 0.82 36.52 -1.17
C ILE A 280 -0.29 35.79 -0.44
N ALA A 281 -0.10 34.50 -0.14
CA ALA A 281 -1.09 33.76 0.60
C ALA A 281 -1.31 34.34 2.01
N LEU A 282 -0.24 34.69 2.71
CA LEU A 282 -0.31 35.33 4.02
C LEU A 282 -1.01 36.70 3.97
N ASP A 283 -0.75 37.51 2.94
CA ASP A 283 -1.42 38.83 2.76
C ASP A 283 -2.92 38.66 2.54
N VAL A 284 -3.33 37.73 1.68
CA VAL A 284 -4.76 37.41 1.44
C VAL A 284 -5.45 36.93 2.71
N LEU A 285 -4.82 36.00 3.44
CA LEU A 285 -5.39 35.53 4.69
C LEU A 285 -5.53 36.61 5.72
N LYS A 286 -4.54 37.50 5.86
CA LYS A 286 -4.56 38.67 6.75
C LYS A 286 -5.69 39.63 6.39
N GLU A 287 -5.88 39.93 5.10
CA GLU A 287 -6.98 40.79 4.61
C GLU A 287 -8.35 40.20 4.93
N LEU A 288 -8.48 38.88 4.90
CA LEU A 288 -9.72 38.15 5.20
C LEU A 288 -9.88 37.82 6.70
N GLY A 289 -8.94 38.21 7.56
CA GLY A 289 -8.98 37.91 8.99
C GLY A 289 -8.83 36.43 9.32
N LEU A 290 -8.18 35.66 8.46
CA LEU A 290 -7.97 34.22 8.63
C LEU A 290 -6.55 33.94 9.12
N ASN A 291 -6.43 33.00 10.06
CA ASN A 291 -5.14 32.55 10.57
C ASN A 291 -4.93 31.08 10.22
N ILE A 292 -4.41 30.81 9.02
CA ILE A 292 -4.11 29.47 8.53
C ILE A 292 -2.61 29.42 8.21
N PRO A 293 -1.87 28.44 8.69
CA PRO A 293 -0.46 28.23 8.35
C PRO A 293 -0.25 28.10 6.84
N VAL A 294 0.83 28.70 6.33
CA VAL A 294 1.19 28.64 4.91
C VAL A 294 2.64 28.22 4.78
N CYS A 295 2.93 27.20 3.99
CA CYS A 295 4.29 26.85 3.61
C CYS A 295 4.46 26.86 2.09
N GLY A 296 5.68 27.09 1.63
CA GLY A 296 6.07 26.99 0.24
C GLY A 296 6.94 25.77 -0.01
N MET A 297 6.81 25.13 -1.15
CA MET A 297 7.69 24.05 -1.59
C MET A 297 8.87 24.64 -2.34
N VAL A 298 10.08 24.48 -1.79
CA VAL A 298 11.32 24.93 -2.43
C VAL A 298 11.80 23.81 -3.35
N LYS A 299 11.94 24.12 -4.64
CA LYS A 299 12.40 23.17 -5.65
C LYS A 299 13.90 23.34 -5.92
N ASP A 300 14.56 22.27 -6.26
CA ASP A 300 15.93 22.29 -6.81
C ASP A 300 15.94 22.54 -8.32
N ASP A 301 17.13 22.55 -8.91
CA ASP A 301 17.33 22.76 -10.35
C ASP A 301 16.70 21.64 -11.22
N THR A 302 16.35 20.51 -10.62
CA THR A 302 15.66 19.38 -11.28
C THR A 302 14.15 19.39 -11.07
N HIS A 303 13.60 20.50 -10.51
CA HIS A 303 12.18 20.66 -10.13
C HIS A 303 11.69 19.68 -9.05
N SER A 304 12.59 19.03 -8.32
CA SER A 304 12.25 18.20 -7.16
C SER A 304 12.19 19.06 -5.89
N THR A 305 11.25 18.75 -5.00
CA THR A 305 11.12 19.49 -3.72
C THR A 305 12.32 19.16 -2.83
N ARG A 306 13.17 20.16 -2.55
CA ARG A 306 14.34 20.05 -1.67
C ARG A 306 14.08 20.53 -0.25
N GLY A 307 13.02 21.30 -0.02
CA GLY A 307 12.74 21.89 1.27
C GLY A 307 11.37 22.56 1.35
N LEU A 308 11.05 23.02 2.54
CA LEU A 308 9.86 23.80 2.82
C LEU A 308 10.28 25.21 3.29
N TYR A 309 9.57 26.24 2.84
CA TYR A 309 9.70 27.60 3.33
C TYR A 309 8.55 27.94 4.26
N TYR A 310 8.86 28.18 5.52
CA TYR A 310 7.87 28.47 6.56
C TYR A 310 8.43 29.45 7.60
N ASN A 311 7.62 30.42 8.06
CA ASN A 311 8.00 31.43 9.03
C ASN A 311 9.34 32.14 8.69
N ASN A 312 9.54 32.50 7.43
CA ASN A 312 10.77 33.09 6.90
C ASN A 312 12.04 32.23 7.00
N ILE A 313 11.90 30.93 7.23
CA ILE A 313 12.99 29.96 7.29
C ILE A 313 12.81 28.93 6.18
N GLU A 314 13.89 28.60 5.49
CA GLU A 314 13.95 27.46 4.58
C GLU A 314 14.39 26.21 5.34
N LEU A 315 13.49 25.25 5.44
CA LEU A 315 13.74 23.94 6.06
C LEU A 315 14.16 22.96 4.98
N SER A 316 15.42 22.54 4.97
CA SER A 316 15.95 21.58 4.00
C SER A 316 15.51 20.17 4.32
N LEU A 317 14.95 19.45 3.32
CA LEU A 317 14.58 18.03 3.45
C LEU A 317 15.80 17.09 3.52
N ILE A 318 16.98 17.55 3.10
CA ILE A 318 18.22 16.75 3.12
C ILE A 318 18.66 16.45 4.57
N HIS A 319 18.42 17.38 5.50
CA HIS A 319 18.75 17.17 6.93
C HIS A 319 17.74 16.31 7.70
N ILE A 320 16.63 15.94 7.09
CA ILE A 320 15.51 15.26 7.73
C ILE A 320 15.60 13.75 7.54
N SER A 321 16.33 13.28 6.51
CA SER A 321 16.52 11.86 6.22
C SER A 321 17.73 11.21 6.91
N GLU A 322 18.57 11.97 7.63
CA GLU A 322 19.62 11.39 8.47
C GLU A 322 19.06 11.05 9.86
N PRO A 323 18.96 9.76 10.23
CA PRO A 323 18.72 9.41 11.60
C PRO A 323 19.92 9.93 12.41
N THR A 324 19.66 10.85 13.35
CA THR A 324 20.66 11.29 14.33
C THR A 324 21.33 10.06 14.96
N ARG A 325 22.51 9.71 14.47
CA ARG A 325 23.45 8.91 15.23
C ARG A 325 23.80 9.73 16.49
N ARG A 326 23.07 9.48 17.55
CA ARG A 326 23.54 9.87 18.88
C ARG A 326 24.67 8.90 19.24
N SER A 327 25.86 9.46 19.34
CA SER A 327 27.03 8.89 20.00
C SER A 327 26.70 8.49 21.44
#